data_9279e995861e34fe530adb1e1c7b4e8c
#
_entry.id   9279e995861e34fe530adb1e1c7b4e8c
#
_cell.length_a   1.000
_cell.length_b   1.000
_cell.length_c   1.000
_cell.angle_alpha   90.00
_cell.angle_beta   90.00
_cell.angle_gamma   90.00
#
_symmetry.space_group_name_H-M   'P 1'
#
loop_
_entity.id
_entity.type
_entity.pdbx_description
1 polymer ?
#
loop_
_entity_poly.entity_id
_entity_poly.type
_entity_poly.pdbx_seq_one_letter_code
_entity_poly.pdbx_strand_id
1 'polypeptide(L)'
;MKYTIEIRDKAIEEMDLSKEYYHEKRVGLGDEFIKETFSTIKYIQQFPLHFHLFDKKYRQAKIDRFPFLVVYEFEEEDNNIVVISVFHTSRNPKEKLKK
;
A
#
# COMPACT_ATOMS: atom_id res chain seq x y z
N MET A 1 -1.05 -4.22 -20.97
CA MET A 1 0.00 -3.24 -20.80
C MET A 1 0.60 -3.34 -19.40
N LYS A 2 1.92 -3.33 -19.29
CA LYS A 2 2.57 -3.44 -17.99
C LYS A 2 2.99 -2.07 -17.48
N TYR A 3 2.69 -1.84 -16.21
CA TYR A 3 3.14 -0.64 -15.51
C TYR A 3 4.30 -1.03 -14.60
N THR A 4 5.31 -0.17 -14.50
CA THR A 4 6.36 -0.37 -13.53
C THR A 4 5.86 0.03 -12.16
N ILE A 5 6.47 -0.52 -11.10
CA ILE A 5 6.07 -0.20 -9.75
C ILE A 5 7.29 0.05 -8.88
N GLU A 6 7.21 1.10 -8.10
CA GLU A 6 8.24 1.50 -7.16
C GLU A 6 7.61 1.56 -5.78
N ILE A 7 8.28 1.00 -4.79
CA ILE A 7 7.77 1.04 -3.41
C ILE A 7 8.75 1.87 -2.59
N ARG A 8 8.27 2.96 -2.03
CA ARG A 8 9.12 3.88 -1.26
C ARG A 8 9.58 3.23 0.04
N ASP A 9 10.73 3.67 0.52
CA ASP A 9 11.32 3.14 1.76
C ASP A 9 10.36 3.26 2.94
N LYS A 10 9.63 4.36 3.03
CA LYS A 10 8.63 4.53 4.07
C LYS A 10 7.60 3.40 4.07
N ALA A 11 7.10 3.04 2.88
CA ALA A 11 6.13 1.97 2.75
C ALA A 11 6.72 0.62 3.16
N ILE A 12 7.97 0.38 2.77
CA ILE A 12 8.67 -0.87 3.12
C ILE A 12 8.83 -0.96 4.64
N GLU A 13 9.24 0.12 5.30
CA GLU A 13 9.37 0.14 6.75
C GLU A 13 8.02 -0.11 7.43
N GLU A 14 6.96 0.52 6.93
CA GLU A 14 5.63 0.32 7.50
C GLU A 14 5.18 -1.13 7.36
N MET A 15 5.49 -1.76 6.23
CA MET A 15 5.17 -3.17 6.01
C MET A 15 5.95 -4.06 6.98
N ASP A 16 7.24 -3.80 7.15
CA ASP A 16 8.09 -4.61 8.03
C ASP A 16 7.63 -4.51 9.49
N LEU A 17 7.34 -3.31 9.97
CA LEU A 17 6.88 -3.12 11.34
C LEU A 17 5.52 -3.78 11.56
N SER A 18 4.64 -3.69 10.58
CA SER A 18 3.31 -4.30 10.69
C SER A 18 3.40 -5.82 10.64
N LYS A 19 4.31 -6.35 9.81
CA LYS A 19 4.55 -7.79 9.76
C LYS A 19 4.99 -8.33 11.12
N GLU A 20 5.93 -7.64 11.77
CA GLU A 20 6.40 -8.04 13.09
C GLU A 20 5.28 -8.00 14.12
N TYR A 21 4.47 -6.93 14.10
CA TYR A 21 3.33 -6.81 15.00
C TYR A 21 2.39 -8.00 14.88
N TYR A 22 2.03 -8.36 13.66
CA TYR A 22 1.11 -9.49 13.45
C TYR A 22 1.77 -10.82 13.75
N HIS A 23 3.05 -10.96 13.49
CA HIS A 23 3.79 -12.19 13.80
C HIS A 23 3.75 -12.49 15.30
N GLU A 24 3.84 -11.44 16.13
CA GLU A 24 3.75 -11.60 17.57
C GLU A 24 2.34 -11.98 18.05
N LYS A 25 1.33 -11.61 17.28
CA LYS A 25 -0.05 -11.94 17.62
C LYS A 25 -0.38 -13.40 17.35
N ARG A 26 0.12 -13.92 16.24
CA ARG A 26 -0.12 -15.32 15.85
C ARG A 26 0.93 -15.73 14.82
N VAL A 27 1.46 -16.94 14.98
CA VAL A 27 2.43 -17.49 14.03
C VAL A 27 1.80 -17.51 12.63
N GLY A 28 2.52 -16.98 11.65
CA GLY A 28 2.08 -16.93 10.26
C GLY A 28 1.20 -15.75 9.90
N LEU A 29 0.69 -14.99 10.88
CA LEU A 29 -0.19 -13.86 10.58
C LEU A 29 0.56 -12.74 9.88
N GLY A 30 1.82 -12.51 10.24
CA GLY A 30 2.64 -11.51 9.56
C GLY A 30 2.83 -11.85 8.10
N ASP A 31 3.04 -13.14 7.79
CA ASP A 31 3.18 -13.58 6.40
C ASP A 31 1.87 -13.40 5.63
N GLU A 32 0.73 -13.67 6.27
CA GLU A 32 -0.57 -13.43 5.64
C GLU A 32 -0.77 -11.95 5.33
N PHE A 33 -0.36 -11.07 6.23
CA PHE A 33 -0.45 -9.63 6.01
C PHE A 33 0.38 -9.21 4.78
N ILE A 34 1.62 -9.69 4.69
CA ILE A 34 2.49 -9.38 3.55
C ILE A 34 1.88 -9.91 2.25
N LYS A 35 1.35 -11.13 2.29
CA LYS A 35 0.71 -11.73 1.11
C LYS A 35 -0.47 -10.87 0.62
N GLU A 36 -1.33 -10.45 1.54
CA GLU A 36 -2.49 -9.63 1.17
C GLU A 36 -2.05 -8.25 0.67
N THR A 37 -1.00 -7.70 1.27
CA THR A 37 -0.46 -6.41 0.83
C THR A 37 0.03 -6.51 -0.61
N PHE A 38 0.82 -7.53 -0.94
CA PHE A 38 1.32 -7.68 -2.30
C PHE A 38 0.22 -8.05 -3.30
N SER A 39 -0.81 -8.78 -2.86
CA SER A 39 -1.98 -9.02 -3.72
C SER A 39 -2.65 -7.70 -4.10
N THR A 40 -2.80 -6.80 -3.14
CA THR A 40 -3.37 -5.47 -3.38
C THR A 40 -2.49 -4.67 -4.34
N ILE A 41 -1.18 -4.68 -4.11
CA ILE A 41 -0.24 -3.96 -4.97
C ILE A 41 -0.28 -4.51 -6.40
N LYS A 42 -0.36 -5.83 -6.53
CA LYS A 42 -0.45 -6.46 -7.85
C LYS A 42 -1.73 -6.06 -8.57
N TYR A 43 -2.84 -5.97 -7.85
CA TYR A 43 -4.11 -5.51 -8.43
C TYR A 43 -3.99 -4.05 -8.88
N ILE A 44 -3.36 -3.20 -8.08
CA ILE A 44 -3.11 -1.80 -8.44
C ILE A 44 -2.29 -1.74 -9.72
N GLN A 45 -1.29 -2.60 -9.85
CA GLN A 45 -0.43 -2.62 -11.04
C GLN A 45 -1.21 -2.97 -12.30
N GLN A 46 -2.22 -3.82 -12.18
CA GLN A 46 -3.08 -4.18 -13.31
C GLN A 46 -4.12 -3.10 -13.62
N PHE A 47 -4.65 -2.46 -12.58
CA PHE A 47 -5.76 -1.52 -12.73
C PHE A 47 -5.52 -0.24 -11.92
N PRO A 48 -4.49 0.55 -12.30
CA PRO A 48 -4.09 1.70 -11.47
C PRO A 48 -5.15 2.80 -11.36
N LEU A 49 -6.09 2.87 -12.28
CA LEU A 49 -7.15 3.87 -12.25
C LEU A 49 -8.43 3.38 -11.57
N HIS A 50 -8.47 2.13 -11.15
CA HIS A 50 -9.65 1.54 -10.52
C HIS A 50 -10.02 2.24 -9.20
N PHE A 51 -9.01 2.62 -8.42
CA PHE A 51 -9.22 3.23 -7.12
C PHE A 51 -9.32 4.74 -7.24
N HIS A 52 -10.24 5.35 -6.48
CA HIS A 52 -10.47 6.78 -6.59
C HIS A 52 -9.36 7.61 -5.94
N LEU A 53 -9.23 8.84 -6.40
CA LEU A 53 -8.34 9.82 -5.81
C LEU A 53 -8.91 10.30 -4.47
N PHE A 54 -8.07 10.39 -3.44
CA PHE A 54 -8.48 10.99 -2.18
C PHE A 54 -7.80 12.35 -1.97
N ASP A 55 -6.76 12.62 -2.74
CA ASP A 55 -6.05 13.89 -2.70
C ASP A 55 -5.39 14.05 -4.05
N LYS A 56 -5.43 15.22 -4.61
CA LYS A 56 -4.87 15.64 -5.93
C LYS A 56 -4.43 14.52 -6.87
N LYS A 57 -3.35 13.82 -6.53
CA LYS A 57 -2.77 12.78 -7.39
C LYS A 57 -2.64 11.43 -6.69
N TYR A 58 -3.09 11.34 -5.45
CA TYR A 58 -2.92 10.12 -4.67
C TYR A 58 -4.19 9.30 -4.61
N ARG A 59 -4.02 7.98 -4.72
CA ARG A 59 -5.11 7.01 -4.64
C ARG A 59 -4.85 6.08 -3.48
N GLN A 60 -5.89 5.40 -3.02
CA GLN A 60 -5.73 4.45 -1.92
C GLN A 60 -6.57 3.21 -2.18
N ALA A 61 -6.01 2.05 -1.80
CA ALA A 61 -6.66 0.76 -1.96
C ALA A 61 -6.66 0.04 -0.62
N LYS A 62 -7.82 -0.47 -0.20
CA LYS A 62 -7.95 -1.22 1.04
C LYS A 62 -7.32 -2.60 0.90
N ILE A 63 -6.48 -2.98 1.87
CA ILE A 63 -5.93 -4.33 1.93
C ILE A 63 -6.99 -5.25 2.49
N ASP A 64 -7.19 -6.40 1.83
CA ASP A 64 -8.20 -7.36 2.25
C ASP A 64 -7.84 -7.95 3.61
N ARG A 65 -8.83 -8.08 4.50
CA ARG A 65 -8.71 -8.69 5.83
C ARG A 65 -7.92 -7.90 6.87
N PHE A 66 -7.21 -6.84 6.48
CA PHE A 66 -6.40 -6.06 7.41
C PHE A 66 -6.79 -4.59 7.33
N PRO A 67 -6.75 -3.86 8.45
CA PRO A 67 -7.19 -2.46 8.48
C PRO A 67 -6.10 -1.52 7.96
N PHE A 68 -5.65 -1.76 6.74
CA PHE A 68 -4.60 -0.97 6.11
C PHE A 68 -5.01 -0.52 4.72
N LEU A 69 -4.40 0.58 4.30
CA LEU A 69 -4.56 1.14 2.95
C LEU A 69 -3.20 1.18 2.27
N VAL A 70 -3.16 0.81 0.99
CA VAL A 70 -2.00 1.07 0.15
C VAL A 70 -2.24 2.41 -0.51
N VAL A 71 -1.39 3.39 -0.22
CA VAL A 71 -1.47 4.74 -0.79
C VAL A 71 -0.47 4.81 -1.93
N TYR A 72 -0.92 5.23 -3.10
CA TYR A 72 -0.04 5.25 -4.27
C TYR A 72 -0.35 6.44 -5.17
N GLU A 73 0.61 6.74 -6.02
CA GLU A 73 0.50 7.72 -7.09
C GLU A 73 0.68 7.00 -8.41
N PHE A 74 -0.17 7.28 -9.40
CA PHE A 74 -0.01 6.74 -10.73
C PHE A 74 0.50 7.84 -11.65
N GLU A 75 1.74 7.70 -12.08
CA GLU A 75 2.39 8.62 -13.01
C GLU A 75 2.10 8.15 -14.43
N GLU A 76 0.97 8.60 -14.98
CA GLU A 76 0.46 8.10 -16.26
C GLU A 76 1.45 8.25 -17.41
N GLU A 77 2.13 9.39 -17.47
CA GLU A 77 3.06 9.66 -18.57
C GLU A 77 4.21 8.65 -18.61
N ASP A 78 4.62 8.15 -17.46
CA ASP A 78 5.73 7.22 -17.35
C ASP A 78 5.27 5.77 -17.19
N ASN A 79 3.97 5.53 -17.19
CA ASN A 79 3.40 4.21 -16.90
C ASN A 79 3.99 3.62 -15.60
N ASN A 80 4.18 4.47 -14.60
CA ASN A 80 4.83 4.11 -13.35
C ASN A 80 3.90 4.32 -12.16
N ILE A 81 3.91 3.35 -11.25
CA ILE A 81 3.13 3.41 -10.02
C ILE A 81 4.10 3.53 -8.86
N VAL A 82 3.87 4.50 -7.98
CA VAL A 82 4.72 4.70 -6.82
C VAL A 82 3.89 4.44 -5.56
N VAL A 83 4.23 3.40 -4.82
CA VAL A 83 3.59 3.12 -3.53
C VAL A 83 4.24 3.98 -2.47
N ILE A 84 3.45 4.89 -1.91
CA ILE A 84 3.93 5.92 -0.97
C ILE A 84 3.90 5.40 0.46
N SER A 85 2.85 4.66 0.82
CA SER A 85 2.64 4.27 2.20
C SER A 85 1.73 3.04 2.28
N VAL A 86 1.97 2.22 3.31
CA VAL A 86 1.05 1.17 3.72
C VAL A 86 0.55 1.60 5.09
N PHE A 87 -0.64 2.18 5.12
CA PHE A 87 -1.13 3.02 6.19
C PHE A 87 -2.25 2.36 6.98
N HIS A 88 -2.09 2.28 8.30
CA HIS A 88 -3.13 1.74 9.17
C HIS A 88 -4.29 2.73 9.27
N THR A 89 -5.51 2.23 9.10
CA THR A 89 -6.70 3.10 9.02
C THR A 89 -6.99 3.90 10.29
N SER A 90 -6.46 3.49 11.44
CA SER A 90 -6.68 4.21 12.70
C SER A 90 -5.69 5.35 12.93
N ARG A 91 -4.68 5.49 12.08
CA ARG A 91 -3.69 6.55 12.24
C ARG A 91 -4.20 7.87 11.69
N ASN A 92 -3.53 8.96 12.10
CA ASN A 92 -3.88 10.30 11.65
C ASN A 92 -3.74 10.39 10.12
N PRO A 93 -4.83 10.73 9.40
CA PRO A 93 -4.76 10.81 7.94
C PRO A 93 -3.67 11.73 7.40
N LYS A 94 -3.26 12.73 8.15
CA LYS A 94 -2.19 13.65 7.72
C LYS A 94 -0.86 12.94 7.55
N GLU A 95 -0.67 11.81 8.19
CA GLU A 95 0.59 11.06 8.11
C GLU A 95 0.72 10.25 6.82
N LYS A 96 -0.38 10.04 6.09
CA LYS A 96 -0.36 9.25 4.84
C LYS A 96 0.66 9.78 3.84
N LEU A 97 0.76 11.08 3.73
CA LEU A 97 1.59 11.72 2.71
C LEU A 97 2.87 12.30 3.27
N LYS A 98 3.15 12.06 4.52
CA LYS A 98 4.37 12.52 5.17
C LYS A 98 5.56 11.73 4.63
N LYS A 99 6.53 12.43 4.12
CA LYS A 99 7.72 11.82 3.52
C LYS A 99 8.85 11.67 4.51
#